data_1fef4895f860f7e30f5e335125cd4fa9
#
_entry.id   1fef4895f860f7e30f5e335125cd4fa9
#
_cell.length_a   1.000
_cell.length_b   1.000
_cell.length_c   1.000
_cell.angle_alpha   90.00
_cell.angle_beta   90.00
_cell.angle_gamma   90.00
#
_symmetry.space_group_name_H-M   'P 1'
#
loop_
_entity.id
_entity.type
_entity.pdbx_description
1 polymer ?
#
loop_
_entity_poly.entity_id
_entity_poly.type
_entity_poly.pdbx_seq_one_letter_code
_entity_poly.pdbx_strand_id
1 'polypeptide(L)'
;MKKNDLIFIGILLIIGLVALFGFKLYENSRSTGNVYAKIFYQDQLILMIDLKTNEYTVYNTQYQSLVNVGRAEEGIFYVPGAIMTEAEMAELWSNDDYAKANDIVGIKLLVQNEKIEVDYQVSPRDLCELQPPTNSALEPIVCLPNKLVINVVTNLTSDQFVPDAIME
;
A
#
# COMPACT_ATOMS: atom_id res chain seq x y z
N MET A 1 -34.91 -4.87 29.19
CA MET A 1 -35.04 -5.20 27.73
C MET A 1 -36.16 -6.25 27.60
N LYS A 2 -37.13 -5.98 26.73
CA LYS A 2 -38.18 -6.97 26.42
C LYS A 2 -37.61 -8.02 25.49
N LYS A 3 -38.12 -9.28 25.56
CA LYS A 3 -37.64 -10.39 24.70
C LYS A 3 -37.62 -10.03 23.20
N ASN A 4 -38.57 -9.20 22.77
CA ASN A 4 -38.67 -8.74 21.37
C ASN A 4 -37.51 -7.81 20.96
N ASP A 5 -36.96 -7.03 21.89
CA ASP A 5 -35.82 -6.13 21.60
C ASP A 5 -34.55 -6.94 21.34
N LEU A 6 -34.37 -8.04 22.07
CA LEU A 6 -33.25 -8.98 21.90
C LEU A 6 -33.30 -9.70 20.54
N ILE A 7 -34.52 -10.12 20.13
CA ILE A 7 -34.74 -10.75 18.82
C ILE A 7 -34.43 -9.74 17.69
N PHE A 8 -34.91 -8.49 17.85
CA PHE A 8 -34.69 -7.46 16.84
C PHE A 8 -33.21 -7.11 16.68
N ILE A 9 -32.47 -6.99 17.79
CA ILE A 9 -31.00 -6.78 17.76
C ILE A 9 -30.29 -7.96 17.11
N GLY A 10 -30.71 -9.19 17.43
CA GLY A 10 -30.14 -10.40 16.81
C GLY A 10 -30.32 -10.46 15.30
N ILE A 11 -31.50 -10.07 14.80
CA ILE A 11 -31.78 -10.01 13.36
C ILE A 11 -30.94 -8.94 12.68
N LEU A 12 -30.83 -7.75 13.26
CA LEU A 12 -29.98 -6.68 12.73
C LEU A 12 -28.50 -7.09 12.66
N LEU A 13 -27.99 -7.79 13.66
CA LEU A 13 -26.62 -8.31 13.69
C LEU A 13 -26.38 -9.35 12.58
N ILE A 14 -27.33 -10.26 12.37
CA ILE A 14 -27.23 -11.27 11.30
C ILE A 14 -27.26 -10.60 9.93
N ILE A 15 -28.16 -9.63 9.70
CA ILE A 15 -28.22 -8.88 8.45
C ILE A 15 -26.90 -8.13 8.19
N GLY A 16 -26.34 -7.49 9.22
CA GLY A 16 -25.06 -6.79 9.13
C GLY A 16 -23.91 -7.74 8.77
N LEU A 17 -23.83 -8.90 9.40
CA LEU A 17 -22.83 -9.93 9.08
C LEU A 17 -22.96 -10.46 7.64
N VAL A 18 -24.19 -10.77 7.22
CA VAL A 18 -24.45 -11.24 5.84
C VAL A 18 -24.08 -10.16 4.82
N ALA A 19 -24.40 -8.90 5.09
CA ALA A 19 -24.02 -7.80 4.21
C ALA A 19 -22.50 -7.63 4.10
N LEU A 20 -21.76 -7.69 5.21
CA LEU A 20 -20.29 -7.62 5.22
C LEU A 20 -19.67 -8.80 4.47
N PHE A 21 -20.17 -10.00 4.68
CA PHE A 21 -19.67 -11.20 4.00
C PHE A 21 -19.99 -11.17 2.49
N GLY A 22 -21.21 -10.76 2.13
CA GLY A 22 -21.64 -10.61 0.76
C GLY A 22 -20.84 -9.54 0.01
N PHE A 23 -20.52 -8.43 0.69
CA PHE A 23 -19.70 -7.37 0.12
C PHE A 23 -18.25 -7.83 -0.13
N LYS A 24 -17.66 -8.55 0.81
CA LYS A 24 -16.30 -9.10 0.67
C LYS A 24 -16.20 -10.16 -0.44
N LEU A 25 -17.23 -11.00 -0.59
CA LEU A 25 -17.33 -11.95 -1.71
C LEU A 25 -17.51 -11.24 -3.06
N TYR A 26 -18.31 -10.18 -3.10
CA TYR A 26 -18.54 -9.38 -4.30
C TYR A 26 -17.26 -8.66 -4.75
N GLU A 27 -16.50 -8.08 -3.83
CA GLU A 27 -15.21 -7.48 -4.11
C GLU A 27 -14.24 -8.52 -4.70
N ASN A 28 -14.11 -9.68 -4.05
CA ASN A 28 -13.22 -10.74 -4.48
C ASN A 28 -13.62 -11.34 -5.86
N SER A 29 -14.90 -11.35 -6.21
CA SER A 29 -15.38 -11.84 -7.51
C SER A 29 -15.19 -10.82 -8.64
N ARG A 30 -15.03 -9.54 -8.34
CA ARG A 30 -14.73 -8.49 -9.32
C ARG A 30 -13.24 -8.28 -9.57
N SER A 31 -12.38 -8.77 -8.71
CA SER A 31 -10.91 -8.68 -8.87
C SER A 31 -10.38 -9.68 -9.92
N THR A 32 -11.08 -9.84 -11.05
CA THR A 32 -10.63 -10.70 -12.16
C THR A 32 -9.60 -10.03 -13.06
N GLY A 33 -9.20 -8.81 -12.76
CA GLY A 33 -8.17 -8.03 -13.44
C GLY A 33 -6.87 -7.96 -12.66
N ASN A 34 -5.87 -7.30 -13.23
CA ASN A 34 -4.65 -6.96 -12.52
C ASN A 34 -4.96 -6.02 -11.36
N VAL A 35 -4.26 -6.22 -10.26
CA VAL A 35 -4.38 -5.44 -9.04
C VAL A 35 -3.13 -4.58 -8.90
N TYR A 36 -3.31 -3.27 -8.84
CA TYR A 36 -2.21 -2.32 -8.77
C TYR A 36 -2.21 -1.58 -7.44
N ALA A 37 -1.03 -1.41 -6.86
CA ALA A 37 -0.81 -0.48 -5.77
C ALA A 37 -0.33 0.86 -6.34
N LYS A 38 -1.04 1.95 -6.02
CA LYS A 38 -0.66 3.34 -6.29
C LYS A 38 -0.06 3.95 -5.04
N ILE A 39 1.20 4.32 -5.10
CA ILE A 39 1.95 4.88 -3.99
C ILE A 39 2.02 6.40 -4.15
N PHE A 40 1.42 7.10 -3.19
CA PHE A 40 1.42 8.55 -3.13
C PHE A 40 2.34 9.02 -2.01
N TYR A 41 3.19 9.98 -2.31
CA TYR A 41 3.99 10.69 -1.33
C TYR A 41 3.72 12.19 -1.44
N GLN A 42 3.33 12.82 -0.32
CA GLN A 42 2.92 14.23 -0.29
C GLN A 42 1.91 14.57 -1.41
N ASP A 43 0.86 13.75 -1.53
CA ASP A 43 -0.23 13.84 -2.51
C ASP A 43 0.18 13.67 -3.99
N GLN A 44 1.45 13.35 -4.27
CA GLN A 44 1.91 13.03 -5.62
C GLN A 44 2.03 11.53 -5.83
N LEU A 45 1.50 11.02 -6.92
CA LEU A 45 1.69 9.63 -7.35
C LEU A 45 3.15 9.46 -7.80
N ILE A 46 3.94 8.70 -7.06
CA ILE A 46 5.37 8.50 -7.31
C ILE A 46 5.69 7.14 -7.93
N LEU A 47 4.88 6.12 -7.58
CA LEU A 47 5.13 4.74 -8.01
C LEU A 47 3.80 4.00 -8.15
N MET A 48 3.70 3.15 -9.16
CA MET A 48 2.62 2.17 -9.32
C MET A 48 3.22 0.79 -9.52
N ILE A 49 2.67 -0.22 -8.85
CA ILE A 49 3.18 -1.59 -8.84
C ILE A 49 2.02 -2.54 -9.17
N ASP A 50 2.21 -3.44 -10.12
CA ASP A 50 1.34 -4.61 -10.31
C ASP A 50 1.66 -5.64 -9.22
N LEU A 51 0.68 -5.93 -8.36
CA LEU A 51 0.89 -6.81 -7.21
C LEU A 51 1.08 -8.29 -7.58
N LYS A 52 0.79 -8.65 -8.82
CA LYS A 52 0.92 -10.02 -9.31
C LYS A 52 2.25 -10.28 -9.99
N THR A 53 2.74 -9.31 -10.77
CA THR A 53 3.94 -9.46 -11.61
C THR A 53 5.15 -8.73 -11.07
N ASN A 54 4.97 -7.83 -10.08
CA ASN A 54 5.94 -6.85 -9.60
C ASN A 54 6.40 -5.86 -10.68
N GLU A 55 5.71 -5.81 -11.84
CA GLU A 55 5.94 -4.75 -12.82
C GLU A 55 5.59 -3.39 -12.21
N TYR A 56 6.36 -2.39 -12.54
CA TYR A 56 6.21 -1.08 -11.92
C TYR A 56 6.35 0.07 -12.92
N THR A 57 5.80 1.22 -12.54
CA THR A 57 6.00 2.49 -13.23
C THR A 57 6.38 3.55 -12.22
N VAL A 58 7.56 4.16 -12.40
CA VAL A 58 8.00 5.31 -11.60
C VAL A 58 7.58 6.58 -12.34
N TYR A 59 6.86 7.45 -11.64
CA TYR A 59 6.33 8.68 -12.20
C TYR A 59 7.36 9.81 -12.14
N ASN A 60 7.36 10.66 -13.16
CA ASN A 60 8.27 11.81 -13.23
C ASN A 60 7.80 12.92 -12.28
N THR A 61 8.22 12.84 -11.03
CA THR A 61 7.95 13.83 -9.98
C THR A 61 9.28 14.34 -9.40
N GLN A 62 9.21 15.38 -8.57
CA GLN A 62 10.39 15.85 -7.83
C GLN A 62 11.00 14.81 -6.88
N TYR A 63 10.27 13.73 -6.61
CA TYR A 63 10.69 12.63 -5.73
C TYR A 63 11.22 11.41 -6.48
N GLN A 64 11.26 11.44 -7.81
CA GLN A 64 11.66 10.30 -8.64
C GLN A 64 13.04 9.73 -8.24
N SER A 65 14.00 10.60 -7.93
CA SER A 65 15.36 10.21 -7.53
C SER A 65 15.43 9.51 -6.17
N LEU A 66 14.37 9.60 -5.37
CA LEU A 66 14.26 8.96 -4.04
C LEU A 66 13.56 7.60 -4.10
N VAL A 67 13.03 7.23 -5.27
CA VAL A 67 12.40 5.91 -5.48
C VAL A 67 13.46 4.94 -5.97
N ASN A 68 13.68 3.85 -5.23
CA ASN A 68 14.59 2.79 -5.66
C ASN A 68 13.81 1.49 -5.91
N VAL A 69 14.00 0.95 -7.08
CA VAL A 69 13.30 -0.25 -7.59
C VAL A 69 14.28 -1.37 -7.98
N GLY A 70 15.52 -1.30 -7.53
CA GLY A 70 16.57 -2.26 -7.90
C GLY A 70 16.33 -3.68 -7.40
N ARG A 71 15.35 -3.89 -6.51
CA ARG A 71 14.92 -5.21 -6.03
C ARG A 71 13.46 -5.51 -6.36
N ALA A 72 12.91 -4.89 -7.41
CA ALA A 72 11.52 -5.10 -7.81
C ALA A 72 11.20 -6.56 -8.14
N GLU A 73 12.14 -7.31 -8.72
CA GLU A 73 11.97 -8.75 -9.00
C GLU A 73 11.72 -9.58 -7.72
N GLU A 74 12.25 -9.11 -6.57
CA GLU A 74 12.03 -9.73 -5.26
C GLU A 74 10.75 -9.19 -4.58
N GLY A 75 10.04 -8.26 -5.21
CA GLY A 75 8.88 -7.58 -4.64
C GLY A 75 9.25 -6.48 -3.65
N ILE A 76 10.50 -6.01 -3.63
CA ILE A 76 10.98 -5.00 -2.69
C ILE A 76 11.15 -3.66 -3.40
N PHE A 77 10.54 -2.63 -2.80
CA PHE A 77 10.58 -1.26 -3.32
C PHE A 77 10.90 -0.30 -2.19
N TYR A 78 11.69 0.73 -2.48
CA TYR A 78 12.00 1.77 -1.51
C TYR A 78 11.45 3.10 -2.00
N VAL A 79 10.78 3.81 -1.10
CA VAL A 79 10.12 5.08 -1.40
C VAL A 79 10.47 6.13 -0.33
N PRO A 80 10.39 7.43 -0.65
CA PRO A 80 10.72 8.45 0.32
C PRO A 80 9.81 8.42 1.55
N GLY A 81 10.37 8.78 2.70
CA GLY A 81 9.67 9.04 3.96
C GLY A 81 9.94 10.46 4.44
N ALA A 82 9.06 11.00 5.29
CA ALA A 82 9.23 12.35 5.84
C ALA A 82 10.31 12.39 6.94
N ILE A 83 10.57 11.27 7.59
CA ILE A 83 11.59 11.12 8.64
C ILE A 83 12.73 10.31 8.03
N MET A 84 13.89 10.94 7.82
CA MET A 84 15.00 10.39 7.04
C MET A 84 16.35 10.89 7.57
N THR A 85 16.63 10.70 8.86
CA THR A 85 17.97 10.98 9.41
C THR A 85 18.84 9.73 9.34
N GLU A 86 20.17 9.90 9.19
CA GLU A 86 21.11 8.76 9.15
C GLU A 86 21.01 7.87 10.39
N ALA A 87 20.76 8.45 11.57
CA ALA A 87 20.61 7.69 12.81
C ALA A 87 19.37 6.77 12.77
N GLU A 88 18.29 7.23 12.15
CA GLU A 88 17.03 6.48 12.02
C GLU A 88 17.10 5.43 10.92
N MET A 89 17.98 5.63 9.92
CA MET A 89 18.24 4.64 8.86
C MET A 89 19.20 3.54 9.29
N ALA A 90 19.89 3.70 10.41
CA ALA A 90 20.86 2.70 10.89
C ALA A 90 20.23 1.32 11.12
N GLU A 91 18.97 1.28 11.51
CA GLU A 91 18.24 0.02 11.70
C GLU A 91 17.92 -0.64 10.35
N LEU A 92 17.43 0.11 9.36
CA LEU A 92 17.24 -0.40 8.00
C LEU A 92 18.54 -0.98 7.45
N TRP A 93 19.64 -0.23 7.56
CA TRP A 93 20.95 -0.64 7.04
C TRP A 93 21.58 -1.79 7.80
N SER A 94 21.19 -2.03 9.05
CA SER A 94 21.65 -3.19 9.82
C SER A 94 20.97 -4.48 9.37
N ASN A 95 19.76 -4.39 8.82
CA ASN A 95 18.93 -5.53 8.43
C ASN A 95 18.83 -5.70 6.90
N ASP A 96 19.30 -4.72 6.12
CA ASP A 96 19.22 -4.73 4.67
C ASP A 96 20.54 -4.23 4.04
N ASP A 97 21.40 -5.18 3.67
CA ASP A 97 22.71 -4.89 3.06
C ASP A 97 22.58 -4.16 1.72
N TYR A 98 21.52 -4.41 0.97
CA TYR A 98 21.27 -3.70 -0.29
C TYR A 98 20.94 -2.23 -0.04
N ALA A 99 20.08 -1.95 0.94
CA ALA A 99 19.74 -0.57 1.29
C ALA A 99 21.00 0.18 1.76
N LYS A 100 21.85 -0.47 2.55
CA LYS A 100 23.12 0.09 3.01
C LYS A 100 24.10 0.37 1.86
N ALA A 101 24.25 -0.58 0.94
CA ALA A 101 25.20 -0.47 -0.17
C ALA A 101 24.80 0.61 -1.19
N ASN A 102 23.54 0.99 -1.23
CA ASN A 102 22.99 1.98 -2.15
C ASN A 102 22.56 3.28 -1.45
N ASP A 103 22.96 3.48 -0.19
CA ASP A 103 22.61 4.66 0.63
C ASP A 103 21.11 4.98 0.61
N ILE A 104 20.27 3.93 0.60
CA ILE A 104 18.82 4.08 0.53
C ILE A 104 18.31 4.58 1.87
N VAL A 105 17.53 5.65 1.82
CA VAL A 105 16.83 6.23 2.95
C VAL A 105 15.34 6.29 2.64
N GLY A 106 14.48 5.96 3.60
CA GLY A 106 13.04 6.02 3.42
C GLY A 106 12.30 4.78 3.91
N ILE A 107 11.24 4.46 3.22
CA ILE A 107 10.30 3.40 3.56
C ILE A 107 10.56 2.20 2.66
N LYS A 108 10.62 1.02 3.26
CA LYS A 108 10.69 -0.24 2.52
C LYS A 108 9.29 -0.83 2.38
N LEU A 109 8.89 -1.09 1.16
CA LEU A 109 7.64 -1.77 0.82
C LEU A 109 7.95 -3.19 0.38
N LEU A 110 7.10 -4.13 0.78
CA LEU A 110 7.16 -5.52 0.36
C LEU A 110 5.88 -5.90 -0.37
N VAL A 111 6.03 -6.50 -1.54
CA VAL A 111 4.95 -7.14 -2.30
C VAL A 111 5.15 -8.65 -2.23
N GLN A 112 4.26 -9.34 -1.55
CA GLN A 112 4.31 -10.79 -1.41
C GLN A 112 2.90 -11.38 -1.43
N ASN A 113 2.73 -12.51 -2.12
CA ASN A 113 1.42 -13.20 -2.24
C ASN A 113 0.31 -12.28 -2.79
N GLU A 114 0.65 -11.47 -3.80
CA GLU A 114 -0.25 -10.50 -4.44
C GLU A 114 -0.79 -9.43 -3.45
N LYS A 115 -0.06 -9.13 -2.39
CA LYS A 115 -0.38 -8.11 -1.38
C LYS A 115 0.81 -7.19 -1.16
N ILE A 116 0.52 -5.95 -0.79
CA ILE A 116 1.53 -4.96 -0.42
C ILE A 116 1.45 -4.63 1.07
N GLU A 117 2.61 -4.43 1.67
CA GLU A 117 2.76 -3.98 3.05
C GLU A 117 3.93 -3.00 3.20
N VAL A 118 3.99 -2.31 4.33
CA VAL A 118 5.14 -1.54 4.76
C VAL A 118 6.00 -2.47 5.62
N ASP A 119 7.16 -2.86 5.11
CA ASP A 119 8.10 -3.76 5.79
C ASP A 119 8.99 -3.00 6.79
N TYR A 120 9.35 -1.77 6.44
CA TYR A 120 10.13 -0.90 7.32
C TYR A 120 9.79 0.59 7.07
N GLN A 121 9.70 1.34 8.15
CA GLN A 121 9.60 2.80 8.12
C GLN A 121 10.05 3.37 9.48
N VAL A 122 10.36 4.65 9.53
CA VAL A 122 10.64 5.34 10.78
C VAL A 122 9.46 6.20 11.20
N SER A 123 8.90 5.92 12.36
CA SER A 123 7.90 6.78 12.99
C SER A 123 7.81 6.50 14.50
N PRO A 124 7.30 7.43 15.32
CA PRO A 124 7.29 7.28 16.77
C PRO A 124 6.53 6.06 17.31
N ARG A 125 5.70 5.39 16.50
CA ARG A 125 4.84 4.27 16.93
C ARG A 125 4.80 3.12 15.92
N ASP A 126 5.54 3.19 14.84
CA ASP A 126 5.62 2.17 13.75
C ASP A 126 4.26 1.68 13.25
N LEU A 127 3.25 2.55 13.32
CA LEU A 127 1.86 2.21 13.00
C LEU A 127 1.66 1.75 11.55
N CYS A 128 2.57 2.11 10.65
CA CYS A 128 2.46 1.72 9.25
C CYS A 128 2.83 0.25 9.05
N GLU A 129 3.83 -0.24 9.77
CA GLU A 129 4.27 -1.65 9.76
C GLU A 129 3.25 -2.59 10.43
N LEU A 130 2.44 -2.03 11.35
CA LEU A 130 1.39 -2.78 12.04
C LEU A 130 0.12 -2.95 11.18
N GLN A 131 0.01 -2.26 10.05
CA GLN A 131 -1.10 -2.45 9.14
C GLN A 131 -0.94 -3.76 8.36
N PRO A 132 -2.00 -4.58 8.25
CA PRO A 132 -1.89 -5.88 7.59
C PRO A 132 -1.62 -5.72 6.09
N PRO A 133 -0.94 -6.71 5.46
CA PRO A 133 -0.75 -6.74 4.02
C PRO A 133 -2.09 -6.71 3.28
N THR A 134 -2.22 -5.82 2.29
CA THR A 134 -3.48 -5.62 1.59
C THR A 134 -3.36 -5.74 0.07
N ASN A 135 -4.43 -6.19 -0.57
CA ASN A 135 -4.72 -6.07 -1.99
C ASN A 135 -6.15 -5.58 -2.23
N SER A 136 -6.77 -5.00 -1.21
CA SER A 136 -8.14 -4.50 -1.23
C SER A 136 -8.16 -3.00 -1.49
N ALA A 137 -9.02 -2.57 -2.40
CA ALA A 137 -9.27 -1.15 -2.64
C ALA A 137 -9.94 -0.45 -1.44
N LEU A 138 -10.50 -1.22 -0.51
CA LEU A 138 -11.18 -0.71 0.68
C LEU A 138 -10.27 -0.59 1.91
N GLU A 139 -9.06 -1.13 1.81
CA GLU A 139 -8.11 -1.19 2.92
C GLU A 139 -6.79 -0.47 2.52
N PRO A 140 -6.81 0.85 2.31
CA PRO A 140 -5.60 1.59 1.98
C PRO A 140 -4.62 1.58 3.16
N ILE A 141 -3.31 1.55 2.87
CA ILE A 141 -2.29 1.79 3.88
C ILE A 141 -2.04 3.29 3.98
N VAL A 142 -2.21 3.85 5.17
CA VAL A 142 -2.04 5.29 5.42
C VAL A 142 -0.95 5.51 6.45
N CYS A 143 0.13 6.11 6.02
CA CYS A 143 1.30 6.43 6.82
C CYS A 143 1.43 7.95 6.98
N LEU A 144 0.61 8.57 7.84
CA LEU A 144 0.52 10.01 8.02
C LEU A 144 1.85 10.65 8.46
N PRO A 145 2.61 10.10 9.43
CA PRO A 145 3.89 10.68 9.82
C PRO A 145 4.86 10.80 8.66
N ASN A 146 4.83 9.81 7.76
CA ASN A 146 5.67 9.77 6.57
C ASN A 146 5.03 10.38 5.32
N LYS A 147 3.81 10.92 5.42
CA LYS A 147 3.07 11.50 4.29
C LYS A 147 2.92 10.54 3.10
N LEU A 148 2.86 9.24 3.39
CA LEU A 148 2.71 8.18 2.41
C LEU A 148 1.30 7.60 2.47
N VAL A 149 0.71 7.37 1.30
CA VAL A 149 -0.57 6.66 1.14
C VAL A 149 -0.41 5.62 0.03
N ILE A 150 -0.83 4.39 0.31
CA ILE A 150 -0.88 3.32 -0.67
C ILE A 150 -2.34 2.97 -0.91
N ASN A 151 -2.81 3.21 -2.12
CA ASN A 151 -4.16 2.86 -2.56
C ASN A 151 -4.10 1.68 -3.53
N VAL A 152 -4.85 0.63 -3.25
CA VAL A 152 -5.00 -0.48 -4.18
C VAL A 152 -6.14 -0.19 -5.15
N VAL A 153 -5.91 -0.43 -6.42
CA VAL A 153 -6.91 -0.29 -7.48
C VAL A 153 -7.01 -1.59 -8.27
N THR A 154 -8.24 -1.99 -8.59
CA THR A 154 -8.55 -3.18 -9.36
C THR A 154 -9.15 -2.79 -10.71
N ASN A 155 -9.01 -3.66 -11.71
CA ASN A 155 -9.64 -3.49 -13.03
C ASN A 155 -9.19 -2.26 -13.83
N LEU A 156 -7.93 -1.83 -13.69
CA LEU A 156 -7.36 -0.92 -14.69
C LEU A 156 -7.21 -1.68 -16.00
N THR A 157 -7.84 -1.18 -17.05
CA THR A 157 -7.52 -1.59 -18.42
C THR A 157 -6.14 -1.01 -18.79
N SER A 158 -5.40 -1.68 -19.67
CA SER A 158 -4.07 -1.25 -20.13
C SER A 158 -3.99 0.21 -20.60
N ASP A 159 -5.11 0.76 -21.05
CA ASP A 159 -5.22 2.15 -21.50
C ASP A 159 -5.26 3.18 -20.35
N GLN A 160 -5.52 2.74 -19.11
CA GLN A 160 -5.51 3.59 -17.91
C GLN A 160 -4.13 3.65 -17.22
N PHE A 161 -3.14 2.99 -17.79
CA PHE A 161 -1.74 3.08 -17.37
C PHE A 161 -1.08 4.40 -17.81
N VAL A 162 -1.80 5.24 -18.57
CA VAL A 162 -1.31 6.56 -19.00
C VAL A 162 -1.45 7.52 -17.81
N PRO A 163 -0.36 8.19 -17.40
CA PRO A 163 -0.45 9.20 -16.35
C PRO A 163 -1.34 10.36 -16.82
N ASP A 164 -2.34 10.72 -16.01
CA ASP A 164 -3.15 11.94 -16.17
C ASP A 164 -2.33 13.23 -15.94
N ALA A 165 -1.06 13.21 -16.25
CA ALA A 165 -0.16 14.31 -16.00
C ALA A 165 0.57 14.75 -17.27
N ILE A 166 -0.17 15.29 -18.21
CA ILE A 166 0.33 16.38 -19.07
C ILE A 166 -0.82 17.38 -19.16
N MET A 167 -0.98 18.20 -18.14
CA MET A 167 -1.52 19.55 -18.34
C MET A 167 -0.33 20.50 -18.39
N GLU A 168 -0.11 21.04 -19.59
CA GLU A 168 0.77 22.16 -19.86
C GLU A 168 0.43 23.40 -19.04
#